data_ee5e3e87f20727b7d6ebd0741b282a0e
#
_entry.id   ee5e3e87f20727b7d6ebd0741b282a0e
#
_cell.length_a   1.000
_cell.length_b   1.000
_cell.length_c   1.000
_cell.angle_alpha   90.00
_cell.angle_beta   90.00
_cell.angle_gamma   90.00
#
_symmetry.space_group_name_H-M   'P 1'
#
loop_
_entity.id
_entity.type
_entity.pdbx_description
1 polymer ?
#
loop_
_entity_poly.entity_id
_entity_poly.type
_entity_poly.pdbx_seq_one_letter_code
_entity_poly.pdbx_strand_id
1 'polypeptide(L)'
;IFDCLVGSEMCIRDSTSISARHLFVEMPDDQFEPRVADQRVGYFSQRVTDMSTYDNYPQRDLINKWRLIKKDPTAELSEPVEPIVFWVDKATPEEIKPMVVKGIEVWNLAYERAGFKNAVVAKIQPDDSDWDAGDIQYNVVRWSSSPEPGFSGYGPSIGNPRTGELIAADIVQEFNAIKRGYNYRKLWGWTPENDPLEQWIISLTMHEVGHTIGLRHNFSASYLYGPREVHD
;
A
#
# COMPACT_ATOMS: atom_id res chain seq x y z
N ILE A 1 39.34 -31.05 5.36
CA ILE A 1 38.37 -31.47 6.42
C ILE A 1 37.33 -30.37 6.65
N PHE A 2 37.73 -29.13 6.74
CA PHE A 2 36.78 -28.01 6.90
C PHE A 2 35.88 -27.83 5.68
N ASP A 3 36.44 -27.93 4.51
CA ASP A 3 35.67 -27.81 3.26
C ASP A 3 34.63 -28.93 3.11
N CYS A 4 34.98 -30.12 3.63
CA CYS A 4 34.07 -31.26 3.62
C CYS A 4 32.94 -31.10 4.63
N LEU A 5 33.17 -30.45 5.76
CA LEU A 5 32.14 -30.13 6.76
C LEU A 5 31.18 -29.05 6.26
N VAL A 6 31.73 -28.00 5.64
CA VAL A 6 30.90 -26.96 5.01
C VAL A 6 30.09 -27.53 3.85
N GLY A 7 30.70 -28.37 3.05
CA GLY A 7 30.01 -29.10 1.98
C GLY A 7 28.93 -30.05 2.49
N SER A 8 29.19 -30.75 3.59
CA SER A 8 28.18 -31.65 4.18
C SER A 8 27.03 -30.90 4.86
N GLU A 9 27.27 -29.75 5.45
CA GLU A 9 26.20 -28.87 5.95
C GLU A 9 25.36 -28.28 4.81
N MET A 10 25.97 -27.92 3.71
CA MET A 10 25.24 -27.51 2.51
C MET A 10 24.42 -28.67 1.96
N CYS A 11 24.97 -29.87 1.90
CA CYS A 11 24.24 -31.07 1.45
C CYS A 11 23.07 -31.46 2.39
N ILE A 12 23.20 -31.21 3.69
CA ILE A 12 22.11 -31.46 4.64
C ILE A 12 20.97 -30.44 4.50
N ARG A 13 21.27 -29.23 3.97
CA ARG A 13 20.29 -28.15 3.79
C ARG A 13 19.71 -28.08 2.38
N ASP A 14 20.18 -28.86 1.45
CA ASP A 14 19.75 -28.81 0.04
C ASP A 14 18.42 -29.52 -0.22
N SER A 15 17.84 -30.19 0.78
CA SER A 15 16.52 -30.83 0.71
C SER A 15 15.52 -30.15 1.65
N THR A 16 15.26 -28.88 1.45
CA THR A 16 14.20 -28.16 2.15
C THR A 16 12.90 -28.25 1.36
N SER A 17 11.83 -28.75 2.01
CA SER A 17 10.49 -28.70 1.43
C SER A 17 9.95 -27.26 1.49
N ILE A 18 9.64 -26.70 0.33
CA ILE A 18 9.06 -25.37 0.20
C ILE A 18 7.66 -25.52 -0.40
N SER A 19 6.66 -24.92 0.24
CA SER A 19 5.35 -24.73 -0.37
C SER A 19 5.32 -23.37 -1.02
N ALA A 20 5.03 -23.34 -2.33
CA ALA A 20 4.88 -22.10 -3.07
C ALA A 20 3.47 -22.04 -3.67
N ARG A 21 2.86 -20.84 -3.60
CA ARG A 21 1.61 -20.54 -4.30
C ARG A 21 1.95 -19.63 -5.49
N HIS A 22 1.49 -20.00 -6.66
CA HIS A 22 1.59 -19.19 -7.86
C HIS A 22 0.20 -18.70 -8.25
N LEU A 23 0.07 -17.39 -8.45
CA LEU A 23 -1.16 -16.76 -8.93
C LEU A 23 -0.94 -16.28 -10.36
N PHE A 24 -1.87 -16.61 -11.24
CA PHE A 24 -1.90 -16.13 -12.62
C PHE A 24 -3.08 -15.17 -12.74
N VAL A 25 -2.80 -13.97 -13.20
CA VAL A 25 -3.80 -12.91 -13.35
C VAL A 25 -3.91 -12.57 -14.82
N GLU A 26 -5.12 -12.59 -15.34
CA GLU A 26 -5.39 -12.05 -16.67
C GLU A 26 -5.17 -10.53 -16.64
N MET A 27 -4.37 -10.02 -17.58
CA MET A 27 -4.13 -8.59 -17.65
C MET A 27 -5.39 -7.84 -18.04
N PRO A 28 -5.63 -6.64 -17.46
CA PRO A 28 -6.72 -5.78 -17.89
C PRO A 28 -6.64 -5.47 -19.39
N ASP A 29 -7.76 -5.00 -19.93
CA ASP A 29 -7.83 -4.58 -21.33
C ASP A 29 -6.85 -3.42 -21.66
N ASP A 30 -6.62 -3.18 -22.94
CA ASP A 30 -5.68 -2.16 -23.43
C ASP A 30 -6.27 -0.72 -23.42
N GLN A 31 -7.40 -0.49 -22.72
CA GLN A 31 -8.05 0.83 -22.68
C GLN A 31 -7.49 1.78 -21.61
N PHE A 32 -6.58 1.29 -20.76
CA PHE A 32 -5.92 2.14 -19.77
C PHE A 32 -4.96 3.12 -20.45
N GLU A 33 -5.10 4.40 -20.15
CA GLU A 33 -4.20 5.45 -20.66
C GLU A 33 -2.99 5.59 -19.73
N PRO A 34 -1.78 5.16 -20.15
CA PRO A 34 -0.56 5.34 -19.37
C PRO A 34 -0.22 6.81 -19.20
N ARG A 35 0.39 7.14 -18.08
CA ARG A 35 0.90 8.49 -17.82
C ARG A 35 2.41 8.45 -17.59
N VAL A 36 3.13 9.26 -18.37
CA VAL A 36 4.58 9.42 -18.18
C VAL A 36 4.87 10.10 -16.86
N ALA A 37 5.88 9.62 -16.16
CA ALA A 37 6.33 10.14 -14.87
C ALA A 37 6.88 11.57 -15.05
N ASP A 38 6.57 12.43 -14.08
CA ASP A 38 7.13 13.76 -13.94
C ASP A 38 7.99 13.80 -12.68
N GLN A 39 9.26 14.17 -12.82
CA GLN A 39 10.21 14.18 -11.69
C GLN A 39 9.82 15.15 -10.56
N ARG A 40 8.92 16.10 -10.82
CA ARG A 40 8.40 17.02 -9.80
C ARG A 40 7.40 16.35 -8.85
N VAL A 41 6.87 15.19 -9.24
CA VAL A 41 5.90 14.43 -8.44
C VAL A 41 6.43 13.02 -8.23
N GLY A 42 6.59 12.62 -6.97
CA GLY A 42 7.14 11.31 -6.61
C GLY A 42 6.09 10.21 -6.71
N TYR A 43 6.06 9.50 -7.85
CA TYR A 43 5.28 8.28 -8.04
C TYR A 43 6.18 7.06 -8.21
N PHE A 44 5.70 5.89 -7.82
CA PHE A 44 6.24 4.63 -8.32
C PHE A 44 5.95 4.51 -9.82
N SER A 45 6.86 3.93 -10.56
CA SER A 45 6.76 3.84 -12.02
C SER A 45 7.24 2.50 -12.55
N GLN A 46 6.70 2.12 -13.71
CA GLN A 46 7.18 1.04 -14.55
C GLN A 46 8.03 1.62 -15.67
N ARG A 47 9.23 1.10 -15.86
CA ARG A 47 10.08 1.48 -17.00
C ARG A 47 9.75 0.61 -18.19
N VAL A 48 9.31 1.24 -19.27
CA VAL A 48 9.06 0.60 -20.54
C VAL A 48 10.05 1.10 -21.58
N THR A 49 10.43 0.24 -22.54
CA THR A 49 11.24 0.62 -23.68
C THR A 49 10.34 0.67 -24.91
N ASP A 50 10.19 1.85 -25.48
CA ASP A 50 9.43 2.05 -26.71
C ASP A 50 10.27 1.63 -27.93
N MET A 51 9.99 0.44 -28.45
CA MET A 51 10.69 -0.11 -29.61
C MET A 51 10.18 0.42 -30.95
N SER A 52 9.15 1.29 -30.93
CA SER A 52 8.56 1.88 -32.12
C SER A 52 9.18 3.22 -32.51
N THR A 53 10.02 3.80 -31.64
CA THR A 53 10.70 5.07 -31.87
C THR A 53 12.13 4.91 -32.33
N TYR A 54 12.63 5.92 -33.06
CA TYR A 54 14.04 6.06 -33.40
C TYR A 54 14.82 6.95 -32.41
N ASP A 55 14.22 7.27 -31.25
CA ASP A 55 14.88 8.07 -30.22
C ASP A 55 16.11 7.34 -29.66
N ASN A 56 17.17 8.09 -29.37
CA ASN A 56 18.34 7.56 -28.68
C ASN A 56 18.06 7.08 -27.26
N TYR A 57 16.97 7.58 -26.66
CA TYR A 57 16.52 7.23 -25.29
C TYR A 57 15.06 6.78 -25.35
N PRO A 58 14.81 5.53 -25.78
CA PRO A 58 13.45 5.03 -25.96
C PRO A 58 12.76 4.64 -24.66
N GLN A 59 13.42 4.80 -23.51
CA GLN A 59 12.85 4.48 -22.19
C GLN A 59 11.84 5.54 -21.78
N ARG A 60 10.72 5.06 -21.23
CA ARG A 60 9.68 5.89 -20.62
C ARG A 60 9.37 5.31 -19.25
N ASP A 61 9.31 6.16 -18.25
CA ASP A 61 8.83 5.78 -16.91
C ASP A 61 7.33 6.13 -16.85
N LEU A 62 6.49 5.11 -16.70
CA LEU A 62 5.05 5.23 -16.61
C LEU A 62 4.64 5.14 -15.14
N ILE A 63 3.91 6.12 -14.62
CA ILE A 63 3.51 6.12 -13.21
C ILE A 63 2.54 4.99 -12.91
N ASN A 64 2.67 4.43 -11.70
CA ASN A 64 1.70 3.48 -11.17
C ASN A 64 0.46 4.25 -10.71
N LYS A 65 -0.70 3.94 -11.25
CA LYS A 65 -1.98 4.54 -10.85
C LYS A 65 -3.14 3.59 -11.05
N TRP A 66 -4.19 3.75 -10.23
CA TRP A 66 -5.45 3.04 -10.40
C TRP A 66 -6.23 3.58 -11.58
N ARG A 67 -7.04 2.70 -12.21
CA ARG A 67 -8.02 3.08 -13.22
C ARG A 67 -9.25 3.64 -12.52
N LEU A 68 -9.46 4.94 -12.60
CA LEU A 68 -10.66 5.59 -12.12
C LEU A 68 -11.36 6.30 -13.28
N ILE A 69 -12.59 5.88 -13.55
CA ILE A 69 -13.44 6.44 -14.60
C ILE A 69 -14.70 6.99 -13.92
N LYS A 70 -15.06 8.24 -14.15
CA LYS A 70 -16.27 8.84 -13.60
C LYS A 70 -17.52 8.15 -14.14
N LYS A 71 -18.50 7.85 -13.28
CA LYS A 71 -19.85 7.41 -13.71
C LYS A 71 -20.53 8.46 -14.56
N ASP A 72 -20.40 9.74 -14.17
CA ASP A 72 -20.84 10.89 -14.94
C ASP A 72 -19.62 11.75 -15.33
N PRO A 73 -19.14 11.63 -16.58
CA PRO A 73 -17.98 12.41 -17.06
C PRO A 73 -18.22 13.92 -17.10
N THR A 74 -19.49 14.36 -17.11
CA THR A 74 -19.86 15.76 -17.20
C THR A 74 -19.95 16.45 -15.84
N ALA A 75 -20.07 15.68 -14.77
CA ALA A 75 -20.12 16.22 -13.42
C ALA A 75 -18.74 16.66 -12.94
N GLU A 76 -18.66 17.79 -12.25
CA GLU A 76 -17.44 18.23 -11.58
C GLU A 76 -16.99 17.18 -10.55
N LEU A 77 -17.92 16.65 -9.75
CA LEU A 77 -17.70 15.60 -8.77
C LEU A 77 -18.60 14.40 -9.07
N SER A 78 -18.01 13.23 -9.31
CA SER A 78 -18.72 11.99 -9.61
C SER A 78 -18.14 10.81 -8.86
N GLU A 79 -18.93 9.82 -8.54
CA GLU A 79 -18.40 8.52 -8.13
C GLU A 79 -17.65 7.85 -9.30
N PRO A 80 -16.62 7.05 -9.03
CA PRO A 80 -16.04 6.19 -10.06
C PRO A 80 -16.99 5.05 -10.43
N VAL A 81 -16.83 4.51 -11.63
CA VAL A 81 -17.55 3.28 -12.06
C VAL A 81 -17.17 2.14 -11.11
N GLU A 82 -15.87 2.01 -10.81
CA GLU A 82 -15.34 1.04 -9.86
C GLU A 82 -14.45 1.79 -8.85
N PRO A 83 -14.80 1.77 -7.55
CA PRO A 83 -13.96 2.34 -6.50
C PRO A 83 -12.79 1.42 -6.19
N ILE A 84 -11.73 1.98 -5.64
CA ILE A 84 -10.63 1.22 -5.05
C ILE A 84 -11.11 0.68 -3.71
N VAL A 85 -11.28 -0.64 -3.60
CA VAL A 85 -11.76 -1.27 -2.38
C VAL A 85 -10.59 -1.87 -1.62
N PHE A 86 -10.46 -1.51 -0.34
CA PHE A 86 -9.55 -2.14 0.60
C PHE A 86 -10.33 -2.93 1.65
N TRP A 87 -9.89 -4.15 1.91
CA TRP A 87 -10.46 -5.01 2.92
C TRP A 87 -9.59 -4.99 4.19
N VAL A 88 -10.19 -4.70 5.32
CA VAL A 88 -9.53 -4.83 6.63
C VAL A 88 -9.60 -6.29 7.04
N ASP A 89 -8.43 -6.88 7.28
CA ASP A 89 -8.28 -8.29 7.67
C ASP A 89 -9.12 -8.59 8.91
N LYS A 90 -9.85 -9.72 8.90
CA LYS A 90 -10.62 -10.19 10.05
C LYS A 90 -9.78 -10.44 11.29
N ALA A 91 -8.48 -10.73 11.14
CA ALA A 91 -7.54 -10.89 12.25
C ALA A 91 -7.18 -9.55 12.95
N THR A 92 -7.54 -8.39 12.37
CA THR A 92 -7.35 -7.09 13.00
C THR A 92 -8.21 -6.98 14.26
N PRO A 93 -7.66 -6.57 15.42
CA PRO A 93 -8.44 -6.37 16.64
C PRO A 93 -9.63 -5.41 16.43
N GLU A 94 -10.77 -5.72 17.07
CA GLU A 94 -12.02 -4.96 16.87
C GLU A 94 -11.89 -3.47 17.19
N GLU A 95 -11.11 -3.14 18.22
CA GLU A 95 -10.84 -1.75 18.62
C GLU A 95 -9.95 -1.00 17.61
N ILE A 96 -9.20 -1.72 16.78
CA ILE A 96 -8.28 -1.15 15.78
C ILE A 96 -8.96 -0.97 14.41
N LYS A 97 -9.91 -1.85 14.05
CA LYS A 97 -10.60 -1.81 12.75
C LYS A 97 -11.12 -0.41 12.38
N PRO A 98 -11.80 0.34 13.26
CA PRO A 98 -12.29 1.67 12.93
C PRO A 98 -11.18 2.67 12.57
N MET A 99 -10.01 2.54 13.20
CA MET A 99 -8.86 3.41 12.94
C MET A 99 -8.26 3.11 11.56
N VAL A 100 -8.17 1.81 11.21
CA VAL A 100 -7.71 1.38 9.88
C VAL A 100 -8.67 1.86 8.79
N VAL A 101 -9.98 1.70 9.00
CA VAL A 101 -11.01 2.22 8.07
C VAL A 101 -10.84 3.71 7.85
N LYS A 102 -10.69 4.50 8.92
CA LYS A 102 -10.43 5.95 8.81
C LYS A 102 -9.17 6.25 7.99
N GLY A 103 -8.08 5.51 8.25
CA GLY A 103 -6.81 5.70 7.54
C GLY A 103 -6.90 5.39 6.04
N ILE A 104 -7.76 4.46 5.65
CA ILE A 104 -8.06 4.16 4.25
C ILE A 104 -8.90 5.29 3.63
N GLU A 105 -10.02 5.62 4.25
CA GLU A 105 -11.04 6.48 3.65
C GLU A 105 -10.68 7.97 3.64
N VAL A 106 -9.69 8.39 4.45
CA VAL A 106 -9.21 9.78 4.46
C VAL A 106 -8.69 10.23 3.08
N TRP A 107 -8.25 9.31 2.24
CA TRP A 107 -7.82 9.59 0.87
C TRP A 107 -8.94 10.14 -0.02
N ASN A 108 -10.21 9.93 0.34
CA ASN A 108 -11.32 10.53 -0.37
C ASN A 108 -11.26 12.06 -0.39
N LEU A 109 -10.68 12.69 0.65
CA LEU A 109 -10.45 14.14 0.64
C LEU A 109 -9.56 14.62 -0.52
N ALA A 110 -8.56 13.81 -0.88
CA ALA A 110 -7.69 14.12 -2.01
C ALA A 110 -8.39 13.79 -3.34
N TYR A 111 -9.12 12.69 -3.41
CA TYR A 111 -9.84 12.27 -4.60
C TYR A 111 -11.01 13.20 -4.93
N GLU A 112 -11.69 13.78 -3.94
CA GLU A 112 -12.74 14.78 -4.15
C GLU A 112 -12.18 16.03 -4.84
N ARG A 113 -10.99 16.48 -4.44
CA ARG A 113 -10.29 17.58 -5.14
C ARG A 113 -9.91 17.24 -6.57
N ALA A 114 -9.75 15.95 -6.87
CA ALA A 114 -9.52 15.43 -8.22
C ALA A 114 -10.83 15.15 -8.99
N GLY A 115 -11.99 15.41 -8.39
CA GLY A 115 -13.31 15.25 -8.99
C GLY A 115 -13.93 13.86 -8.82
N PHE A 116 -13.45 13.05 -7.85
CA PHE A 116 -13.99 11.73 -7.57
C PHE A 116 -14.53 11.64 -6.13
N LYS A 117 -15.80 11.34 -5.98
CA LYS A 117 -16.46 11.08 -4.71
C LYS A 117 -16.43 9.57 -4.42
N ASN A 118 -16.18 9.19 -3.18
CA ASN A 118 -16.14 7.78 -2.77
C ASN A 118 -15.19 6.92 -3.63
N ALA A 119 -14.03 7.46 -3.98
CA ALA A 119 -13.05 6.79 -4.82
C ALA A 119 -12.37 5.61 -4.10
N VAL A 120 -12.21 5.71 -2.78
CA VAL A 120 -11.60 4.70 -1.92
C VAL A 120 -12.63 4.25 -0.89
N VAL A 121 -12.82 2.94 -0.78
CA VAL A 121 -13.82 2.33 0.11
C VAL A 121 -13.15 1.29 0.99
N ALA A 122 -13.33 1.40 2.30
CA ALA A 122 -12.92 0.38 3.24
C ALA A 122 -14.06 -0.60 3.51
N LYS A 123 -13.74 -1.90 3.54
CA LYS A 123 -14.66 -2.98 3.95
C LYS A 123 -13.96 -3.85 4.99
N ILE A 124 -14.74 -4.43 5.89
CA ILE A 124 -14.22 -5.40 6.84
C ILE A 124 -14.40 -6.80 6.26
N GLN A 125 -13.33 -7.60 6.28
CA GLN A 125 -13.41 -8.98 5.83
C GLN A 125 -14.38 -9.75 6.71
N PRO A 126 -15.41 -10.42 6.14
CA PRO A 126 -16.33 -11.24 6.92
C PRO A 126 -15.63 -12.41 7.60
N ASP A 127 -16.07 -12.78 8.79
CA ASP A 127 -15.47 -13.90 9.55
C ASP A 127 -15.64 -15.23 8.82
N ASP A 128 -16.76 -15.41 8.11
CA ASP A 128 -17.11 -16.59 7.31
C ASP A 128 -16.58 -16.55 5.87
N SER A 129 -15.73 -15.55 5.54
CA SER A 129 -15.12 -15.47 4.21
C SER A 129 -14.29 -16.72 3.91
N ASP A 130 -14.42 -17.26 2.72
CA ASP A 130 -13.70 -18.42 2.19
C ASP A 130 -12.42 -18.06 1.43
N TRP A 131 -12.17 -16.75 1.24
CA TRP A 131 -10.97 -16.25 0.58
C TRP A 131 -9.87 -15.88 1.57
N ASP A 132 -8.65 -16.08 1.13
CA ASP A 132 -7.42 -15.78 1.88
C ASP A 132 -6.97 -14.35 1.62
N ALA A 133 -6.45 -13.67 2.66
CA ALA A 133 -5.89 -12.32 2.51
C ALA A 133 -4.77 -12.22 1.46
N GLY A 134 -4.17 -13.34 1.06
CA GLY A 134 -3.20 -13.41 -0.04
C GLY A 134 -3.81 -13.58 -1.42
N ASP A 135 -5.12 -13.55 -1.55
CA ASP A 135 -5.76 -13.59 -2.86
C ASP A 135 -5.68 -12.21 -3.53
N ILE A 136 -5.01 -12.17 -4.68
CA ILE A 136 -4.77 -10.95 -5.44
C ILE A 136 -6.04 -10.22 -5.89
N GLN A 137 -7.19 -10.88 -5.85
CA GLN A 137 -8.49 -10.27 -6.17
C GLN A 137 -8.96 -9.27 -5.12
N TYR A 138 -8.34 -9.30 -3.92
CA TYR A 138 -8.70 -8.44 -2.81
C TYR A 138 -7.50 -7.61 -2.37
N ASN A 139 -7.67 -6.28 -2.34
CA ASN A 139 -6.66 -5.44 -1.70
C ASN A 139 -6.88 -5.51 -0.19
N VAL A 140 -5.95 -6.08 0.54
CA VAL A 140 -6.12 -6.34 1.97
C VAL A 140 -5.16 -5.53 2.81
N VAL A 141 -5.68 -4.94 3.88
CA VAL A 141 -4.86 -4.42 4.98
C VAL A 141 -4.75 -5.52 6.01
N ARG A 142 -3.64 -6.24 5.97
CA ARG A 142 -3.36 -7.40 6.82
C ARG A 142 -2.87 -6.99 8.18
N TRP A 143 -3.29 -7.74 9.17
CA TRP A 143 -2.76 -7.67 10.51
C TRP A 143 -1.73 -8.79 10.73
N SER A 144 -0.49 -8.40 11.03
CA SER A 144 0.61 -9.33 11.25
C SER A 144 1.19 -9.17 12.65
N SER A 145 1.80 -10.23 13.16
CA SER A 145 2.45 -10.23 14.47
C SER A 145 3.75 -11.04 14.41
N SER A 146 4.81 -10.37 13.99
CA SER A 146 6.15 -10.95 13.98
C SER A 146 6.85 -10.69 15.32
N PRO A 147 7.68 -11.61 15.84
CA PRO A 147 8.39 -11.41 17.11
C PRO A 147 9.29 -10.16 17.08
N GLU A 148 10.00 -9.94 15.99
CA GLU A 148 10.94 -8.83 15.78
C GLU A 148 10.74 -8.22 14.40
N PRO A 149 9.66 -7.45 14.17
CA PRO A 149 9.44 -6.83 12.88
C PRO A 149 10.47 -5.74 12.61
N GLY A 150 11.02 -5.73 11.38
CA GLY A 150 11.92 -4.68 10.91
C GLY A 150 11.20 -3.41 10.45
N PHE A 151 9.87 -3.41 10.41
CA PHE A 151 9.03 -2.31 9.93
C PHE A 151 7.72 -2.24 10.74
N SER A 152 7.02 -1.12 10.64
CA SER A 152 5.69 -0.93 11.25
C SER A 152 4.55 -1.19 10.27
N GLY A 153 4.78 -0.86 9.02
CA GLY A 153 3.89 -1.10 7.91
C GLY A 153 4.68 -1.31 6.62
N TYR A 154 4.04 -1.95 5.65
CA TYR A 154 4.57 -2.17 4.31
C TYR A 154 3.42 -2.30 3.33
N GLY A 155 3.38 -1.46 2.30
CA GLY A 155 2.29 -1.37 1.32
C GLY A 155 2.76 -1.64 -0.11
N PRO A 156 2.99 -2.91 -0.52
CA PRO A 156 3.30 -3.24 -1.89
C PRO A 156 2.06 -3.13 -2.79
N SER A 157 2.31 -2.83 -4.05
CA SER A 157 1.29 -2.87 -5.10
C SER A 157 1.80 -3.64 -6.31
N ILE A 158 0.86 -4.21 -7.07
CA ILE A 158 1.13 -4.94 -8.30
C ILE A 158 0.60 -4.11 -9.46
N GLY A 159 1.49 -3.72 -10.35
CA GLY A 159 1.16 -2.93 -11.53
C GLY A 159 1.35 -3.70 -12.83
N ASN A 160 0.55 -3.36 -13.82
CA ASN A 160 0.75 -3.83 -15.17
C ASN A 160 2.10 -3.30 -15.71
N PRO A 161 3.06 -4.17 -16.06
CA PRO A 161 4.40 -3.73 -16.47
C PRO A 161 4.42 -2.99 -17.82
N ARG A 162 3.32 -3.04 -18.58
CA ARG A 162 3.19 -2.35 -19.87
C ARG A 162 2.63 -0.93 -19.74
N THR A 163 1.77 -0.69 -18.74
CA THR A 163 0.98 0.54 -18.67
C THR A 163 1.14 1.31 -17.36
N GLY A 164 1.60 0.66 -16.30
CA GLY A 164 1.61 1.21 -14.95
C GLY A 164 0.23 1.19 -14.26
N GLU A 165 -0.79 0.55 -14.87
CA GLU A 165 -2.07 0.35 -14.21
C GLU A 165 -1.92 -0.52 -12.97
N LEU A 166 -2.38 -0.05 -11.83
CA LEU A 166 -2.40 -0.83 -10.59
C LEU A 166 -3.53 -1.87 -10.66
N ILE A 167 -3.18 -3.12 -10.36
CA ILE A 167 -4.08 -4.28 -10.44
C ILE A 167 -4.48 -4.72 -9.04
N ALA A 168 -3.53 -4.71 -8.11
CA ALA A 168 -3.72 -5.15 -6.75
C ALA A 168 -2.79 -4.41 -5.78
N ALA A 169 -3.20 -4.40 -4.53
CA ALA A 169 -2.42 -3.88 -3.42
C ALA A 169 -2.57 -4.77 -2.20
N ASP A 170 -1.52 -4.89 -1.41
CA ASP A 170 -1.51 -5.64 -0.18
C ASP A 170 -0.74 -4.83 0.86
N ILE A 171 -1.34 -4.60 2.01
CA ILE A 171 -0.74 -3.79 3.07
C ILE A 171 -0.57 -4.68 4.29
N VAL A 172 0.62 -4.67 4.87
CA VAL A 172 0.90 -5.39 6.11
C VAL A 172 1.13 -4.36 7.22
N GLN A 173 0.43 -4.51 8.34
CA GLN A 173 0.63 -3.73 9.55
C GLN A 173 1.10 -4.66 10.68
N GLU A 174 2.19 -4.28 11.35
CA GLU A 174 2.86 -5.10 12.34
C GLU A 174 2.48 -4.72 13.77
N PHE A 175 1.74 -5.60 14.45
CA PHE A 175 1.29 -5.41 15.82
C PHE A 175 2.44 -5.14 16.80
N ASN A 176 3.53 -5.90 16.73
CA ASN A 176 4.64 -5.74 17.68
C ASN A 176 5.38 -4.41 17.51
N ALA A 177 5.39 -3.82 16.32
CA ALA A 177 5.88 -2.47 16.12
C ALA A 177 4.95 -1.44 16.78
N ILE A 178 3.63 -1.62 16.63
CA ILE A 178 2.60 -0.83 17.28
C ILE A 178 2.73 -0.92 18.81
N LYS A 179 2.85 -2.14 19.33
CA LYS A 179 3.05 -2.41 20.75
C LYS A 179 4.34 -1.76 21.30
N ARG A 180 5.44 -1.82 20.56
CA ARG A 180 6.68 -1.12 20.95
C ARG A 180 6.46 0.38 21.03
N GLY A 181 5.83 0.97 20.04
CA GLY A 181 5.46 2.39 20.06
C GLY A 181 4.61 2.74 21.28
N TYR A 182 3.62 1.93 21.61
CA TYR A 182 2.78 2.11 22.80
C TYR A 182 3.59 2.06 24.11
N ASN A 183 4.52 1.11 24.23
CA ASN A 183 5.37 1.00 25.42
C ASN A 183 6.32 2.21 25.56
N TYR A 184 6.89 2.69 24.45
CA TYR A 184 7.71 3.91 24.48
C TYR A 184 6.94 5.12 25.00
N ARG A 185 5.68 5.28 24.61
CA ARG A 185 4.82 6.40 25.06
C ARG A 185 4.63 6.39 26.56
N LYS A 186 4.43 5.22 27.18
CA LYS A 186 4.36 5.10 28.65
C LYS A 186 5.61 5.61 29.33
N LEU A 187 6.80 5.41 28.74
CA LEU A 187 8.05 5.94 29.27
C LEU A 187 8.11 7.49 29.23
N TRP A 188 7.38 8.12 28.30
CA TRP A 188 7.29 9.57 28.15
C TRP A 188 6.11 10.18 28.93
N GLY A 189 5.45 9.40 29.78
CA GLY A 189 4.37 9.88 30.65
C GLY A 189 3.05 10.14 29.95
N TRP A 190 2.81 9.50 28.78
CA TRP A 190 1.51 9.60 28.13
C TRP A 190 0.46 8.80 28.88
N THR A 191 -0.72 9.39 29.03
CA THR A 191 -1.88 8.80 29.69
C THR A 191 -2.93 8.37 28.66
N PRO A 192 -3.90 7.52 29.03
CA PRO A 192 -4.98 7.14 28.11
C PRO A 192 -5.75 8.33 27.52
N GLU A 193 -5.84 9.45 28.26
CA GLU A 193 -6.57 10.65 27.85
C GLU A 193 -5.83 11.44 26.75
N ASN A 194 -4.51 11.27 26.65
CA ASN A 194 -3.65 11.94 25.66
C ASN A 194 -2.88 10.95 24.78
N ASP A 195 -3.33 9.69 24.72
CA ASP A 195 -2.66 8.67 23.89
C ASP A 195 -2.97 8.90 22.41
N PRO A 196 -1.97 9.21 21.58
CA PRO A 196 -2.15 9.40 20.16
C PRO A 196 -2.21 8.08 19.37
N LEU A 197 -2.51 6.93 20.00
CA LEU A 197 -2.54 5.63 19.33
C LEU A 197 -3.50 5.63 18.14
N GLU A 198 -4.70 6.16 18.30
CA GLU A 198 -5.67 6.27 17.20
C GLU A 198 -5.08 7.09 16.04
N GLN A 199 -4.55 8.27 16.34
CA GLN A 199 -3.97 9.14 15.34
C GLN A 199 -2.76 8.50 14.65
N TRP A 200 -1.95 7.76 15.40
CA TRP A 200 -0.79 7.07 14.84
C TRP A 200 -1.18 5.92 13.90
N ILE A 201 -2.18 5.10 14.27
CA ILE A 201 -2.68 4.02 13.42
C ILE A 201 -3.32 4.59 12.14
N ILE A 202 -4.13 5.64 12.28
CA ILE A 202 -4.71 6.33 11.12
C ILE A 202 -3.60 6.83 10.19
N SER A 203 -2.57 7.48 10.75
CA SER A 203 -1.45 8.02 9.99
C SER A 203 -0.64 6.92 9.30
N LEU A 204 -0.36 5.81 10.00
CA LEU A 204 0.33 4.65 9.43
C LEU A 204 -0.47 4.06 8.28
N THR A 205 -1.76 3.79 8.50
CA THR A 205 -2.64 3.23 7.46
C THR A 205 -2.73 4.16 6.26
N MET A 206 -2.93 5.46 6.48
CA MET A 206 -2.94 6.47 5.43
C MET A 206 -1.63 6.46 4.62
N HIS A 207 -0.49 6.33 5.30
CA HIS A 207 0.83 6.28 4.68
C HIS A 207 0.98 5.06 3.76
N GLU A 208 0.65 3.85 4.26
CA GLU A 208 0.77 2.63 3.46
C GLU A 208 -0.22 2.59 2.29
N VAL A 209 -1.46 3.06 2.51
CA VAL A 209 -2.42 3.26 1.41
C VAL A 209 -1.86 4.24 0.38
N GLY A 210 -1.19 5.30 0.83
CA GLY A 210 -0.49 6.26 -0.06
C GLY A 210 0.49 5.57 -1.01
N HIS A 211 1.25 4.60 -0.52
CA HIS A 211 2.14 3.80 -1.36
C HIS A 211 1.37 2.95 -2.38
N THR A 212 0.27 2.35 -1.96
CA THR A 212 -0.54 1.49 -2.84
C THR A 212 -1.38 2.25 -3.87
N ILE A 213 -1.53 3.56 -3.71
CA ILE A 213 -2.09 4.43 -4.77
C ILE A 213 -1.01 5.06 -5.66
N GLY A 214 0.24 4.68 -5.47
CA GLY A 214 1.36 5.01 -6.34
C GLY A 214 2.33 6.06 -5.79
N LEU A 215 2.08 6.66 -4.62
CA LEU A 215 2.90 7.73 -4.08
C LEU A 215 4.18 7.21 -3.42
N ARG A 216 5.30 7.88 -3.66
CA ARG A 216 6.57 7.67 -2.96
C ARG A 216 6.70 8.64 -1.79
N HIS A 217 7.69 8.38 -0.91
CA HIS A 217 8.05 9.34 0.12
C HIS A 217 8.42 10.69 -0.50
N ASN A 218 7.86 11.76 0.05
CA ASN A 218 8.18 13.13 -0.33
C ASN A 218 8.95 13.82 0.80
N PHE A 219 10.28 13.70 0.78
CA PHE A 219 11.14 14.34 1.78
C PHE A 219 11.05 15.87 1.74
N SER A 220 10.70 16.47 0.60
CA SER A 220 10.52 17.91 0.49
C SER A 220 9.32 18.44 1.28
N ALA A 221 8.35 17.59 1.59
CA ALA A 221 7.18 17.98 2.37
C ALA A 221 7.54 18.49 3.78
N SER A 222 8.65 18.03 4.37
CA SER A 222 9.13 18.51 5.67
C SER A 222 9.58 19.97 5.68
N TYR A 223 9.71 20.62 4.52
CA TYR A 223 9.99 22.06 4.40
C TYR A 223 8.74 22.92 4.28
N LEU A 224 7.55 22.30 4.16
CA LEU A 224 6.30 23.02 3.94
C LEU A 224 5.90 23.88 5.15
N TYR A 225 6.12 23.34 6.34
CA TYR A 225 5.80 24.00 7.61
C TYR A 225 7.07 24.19 8.44
N GLY A 226 7.18 25.34 9.10
CA GLY A 226 8.23 25.59 10.08
C GLY A 226 7.99 24.80 11.39
N PRO A 227 8.99 24.72 12.29
CA PRO A 227 8.87 23.97 13.55
C PRO A 227 7.74 24.44 14.47
N ARG A 228 7.24 25.67 14.29
CA ARG A 228 6.12 26.22 15.06
C ARG A 228 4.75 25.95 14.43
N GLU A 229 4.73 25.79 13.12
CA GLU A 229 3.51 25.62 12.32
C GLU A 229 3.10 24.14 12.17
N VAL A 230 4.03 23.21 12.45
CA VAL A 230 3.79 21.78 12.30
C VAL A 230 2.85 21.21 13.38
N HIS A 231 2.58 22.00 14.43
CA HIS A 231 1.72 21.60 15.55
C HIS A 231 0.35 22.31 15.55
N ASP A 232 0.10 23.22 14.61
CA ASP A 232 -1.17 23.93 14.41
C ASP A 232 -2.04 23.19 13.35
#